data_cd44def78aa376bfad012f0f7c58aa30
#
_entry.id   cd44def78aa376bfad012f0f7c58aa30
#
_cell.length_a   1.000
_cell.length_b   1.000
_cell.length_c   1.000
_cell.angle_alpha   90.00
_cell.angle_beta   90.00
_cell.angle_gamma   90.00
#
_symmetry.space_group_name_H-M   'P 1'
#
loop_
_entity.id
_entity.type
_entity.pdbx_description
1 polymer ?
#
loop_
_entity_poly.entity_id
_entity_poly.type
_entity_poly.pdbx_seq_one_letter_code
_entity_poly.pdbx_strand_id
1 'polypeptide(L)'
;MTDPEIADATYIEPLNINRLEQIIAKERPDALLPNLGGQSGLNLCSELSKAGILDKYNVEVIGVQVDAIERGEDRIEFKKTMDSLGIEMARSEVAYSVDEALAIADKLGYPVVLRPAYTMGGTGGGLVYNVDELKTVCTRGLQASLVGQVLVEESILGWEELELEVVRDAEGNMITVCFIENIDPLGVHTGDSFCSAPMLTISEEVQKRLQEKSYKIVDSVQVIGGTNVQWAHDPETDRDIIIEINPRTSRSSALASKATGFPIALVSAMLATGLTLKDIPCGKYGTLDKYVPDGDYVVIKFARWAFEKFKGVEDKLGTQMRAVGEVMSIGKNYKEAFQKAIRSLETGRYGLGHAKDFDKKSKEELLKMLVSPSSERHFIMYEALRKGATVEEIHELTKVKAWFINQMKELVEEEEALLANKGKLPADDVLIAAKKDGFSDKYLSQLLEIDEAEIRNKRIALGLEEAWEPVHVSGTQDKAYYYSTYNAEDKNPVSTEKPKVMILGGGPNRIGQGIEFDYCCVHASLALKQ
;
A
#
# COMPACT_ATOMS: atom_id res chain seq x y z
N MET A 1 -23.50 -1.68 1.41
CA MET A 1 -24.04 -3.01 1.06
C MET A 1 -25.46 -3.24 1.56
N THR A 2 -25.90 -2.51 2.57
CA THR A 2 -27.30 -2.63 3.08
C THR A 2 -28.30 -1.70 2.40
N ASP A 3 -27.87 -1.00 1.36
CA ASP A 3 -28.70 -0.12 0.58
C ASP A 3 -29.64 -0.92 -0.33
N PRO A 4 -30.95 -0.73 -0.25
CA PRO A 4 -31.91 -1.45 -1.07
C PRO A 4 -31.84 -1.11 -2.56
N GLU A 5 -31.19 0.00 -2.95
CA GLU A 5 -31.01 0.38 -4.35
C GLU A 5 -29.77 -0.25 -5.00
N ILE A 6 -28.87 -0.90 -4.21
CA ILE A 6 -27.62 -1.47 -4.71
C ILE A 6 -27.76 -2.98 -4.97
N ALA A 7 -28.48 -3.71 -4.09
CA ALA A 7 -28.66 -5.16 -4.22
C ALA A 7 -30.13 -5.53 -4.03
N ASP A 8 -30.62 -6.48 -4.82
CA ASP A 8 -32.01 -6.96 -4.74
C ASP A 8 -32.32 -7.64 -3.40
N ALA A 9 -31.31 -8.33 -2.81
CA ALA A 9 -31.40 -8.92 -1.48
C ALA A 9 -30.06 -8.84 -0.75
N THR A 10 -30.10 -8.39 0.50
CA THR A 10 -28.93 -8.33 1.38
C THR A 10 -29.20 -9.11 2.67
N TYR A 11 -28.32 -10.03 3.00
CA TYR A 11 -28.39 -10.86 4.20
C TYR A 11 -27.31 -10.45 5.20
N ILE A 12 -27.72 -10.09 6.41
CA ILE A 12 -26.82 -9.76 7.51
C ILE A 12 -26.80 -10.97 8.44
N GLU A 13 -25.84 -11.85 8.23
CA GLU A 13 -25.73 -13.14 8.91
C GLU A 13 -24.26 -13.46 9.23
N PRO A 14 -23.99 -14.36 10.20
CA PRO A 14 -22.65 -14.89 10.38
C PRO A 14 -22.13 -15.55 9.11
N LEU A 15 -20.88 -15.20 8.73
CA LEU A 15 -20.23 -15.71 7.54
C LEU A 15 -19.71 -17.14 7.80
N ASN A 16 -20.55 -18.13 7.52
CA ASN A 16 -20.21 -19.55 7.58
C ASN A 16 -20.98 -20.34 6.51
N ILE A 17 -20.46 -21.50 6.14
CA ILE A 17 -21.00 -22.29 5.02
C ILE A 17 -22.45 -22.73 5.26
N ASN A 18 -22.86 -23.01 6.51
CA ASN A 18 -24.22 -23.45 6.81
C ASN A 18 -25.25 -22.35 6.52
N ARG A 19 -24.94 -21.10 6.90
CA ARG A 19 -25.80 -19.95 6.59
C ARG A 19 -25.79 -19.62 5.11
N LEU A 20 -24.61 -19.68 4.49
CA LEU A 20 -24.51 -19.46 3.05
C LEU A 20 -25.27 -20.52 2.25
N GLU A 21 -25.23 -21.79 2.65
CA GLU A 21 -26.03 -22.82 1.99
C GLU A 21 -27.53 -22.55 2.08
N GLN A 22 -28.03 -22.10 3.25
CA GLN A 22 -29.44 -21.73 3.42
C GLN A 22 -29.83 -20.58 2.49
N ILE A 23 -28.97 -19.56 2.35
CA ILE A 23 -29.21 -18.42 1.46
C ILE A 23 -29.17 -18.88 0.00
N ILE A 24 -28.16 -19.66 -0.39
CA ILE A 24 -28.04 -20.21 -1.75
C ILE A 24 -29.26 -21.09 -2.11
N ALA A 25 -29.71 -21.92 -1.19
CA ALA A 25 -30.90 -22.75 -1.39
C ALA A 25 -32.17 -21.93 -1.62
N LYS A 26 -32.29 -20.77 -0.94
CA LYS A 26 -33.42 -19.87 -1.04
C LYS A 26 -33.37 -19.02 -2.31
N GLU A 27 -32.27 -18.29 -2.52
CA GLU A 27 -32.14 -17.33 -3.62
C GLU A 27 -31.75 -17.98 -4.95
N ARG A 28 -31.09 -19.13 -4.93
CA ARG A 28 -30.69 -19.90 -6.13
C ARG A 28 -29.87 -19.04 -7.10
N PRO A 29 -28.77 -18.41 -6.65
CA PRO A 29 -27.95 -17.61 -7.54
C PRO A 29 -27.32 -18.48 -8.63
N ASP A 30 -27.19 -17.93 -9.83
CA ASP A 30 -26.51 -18.59 -10.96
C ASP A 30 -24.99 -18.59 -10.79
N ALA A 31 -24.46 -17.52 -10.15
CA ALA A 31 -23.02 -17.33 -10.01
C ALA A 31 -22.61 -16.80 -8.63
N LEU A 32 -21.36 -17.06 -8.25
CA LEU A 32 -20.67 -16.54 -7.07
C LEU A 32 -19.42 -15.77 -7.48
N LEU A 33 -19.31 -14.51 -7.04
CA LEU A 33 -18.15 -13.63 -7.27
C LEU A 33 -17.39 -13.42 -5.95
N PRO A 34 -16.31 -14.15 -5.66
CA PRO A 34 -15.65 -14.13 -4.36
C PRO A 34 -14.54 -13.09 -4.23
N ASN A 35 -13.85 -12.72 -5.32
CA ASN A 35 -12.61 -11.95 -5.28
C ASN A 35 -12.76 -10.46 -4.96
N LEU A 36 -13.98 -9.96 -4.78
CA LEU A 36 -14.25 -8.60 -4.30
C LEU A 36 -14.52 -8.54 -2.78
N GLY A 37 -14.71 -9.69 -2.13
CA GLY A 37 -14.97 -9.83 -0.70
C GLY A 37 -13.72 -10.00 0.18
N GLY A 38 -12.55 -9.71 -0.35
CA GLY A 38 -11.28 -9.88 0.36
C GLY A 38 -10.98 -11.36 0.67
N GLN A 39 -10.11 -11.61 1.65
CA GLN A 39 -9.70 -12.97 2.03
C GLN A 39 -10.87 -13.83 2.51
N SER A 40 -11.81 -13.24 3.25
CA SER A 40 -13.01 -13.96 3.73
C SER A 40 -13.86 -14.49 2.57
N GLY A 41 -14.01 -13.71 1.51
CA GLY A 41 -14.72 -14.14 0.30
C GLY A 41 -14.07 -15.35 -0.37
N LEU A 42 -12.74 -15.33 -0.51
CA LEU A 42 -11.99 -16.45 -1.09
C LEU A 42 -12.08 -17.72 -0.23
N ASN A 43 -11.89 -17.58 1.08
CA ASN A 43 -11.96 -18.71 2.00
C ASN A 43 -13.34 -19.38 1.96
N LEU A 44 -14.42 -18.60 2.03
CA LEU A 44 -15.79 -19.10 1.98
C LEU A 44 -16.10 -19.77 0.63
N CYS A 45 -15.59 -19.22 -0.48
CA CYS A 45 -15.74 -19.85 -1.80
C CYS A 45 -15.07 -21.24 -1.82
N SER A 46 -13.84 -21.35 -1.32
CA SER A 46 -13.11 -22.61 -1.22
C SER A 46 -13.84 -23.63 -0.32
N GLU A 47 -14.34 -23.18 0.84
CA GLU A 47 -15.10 -24.03 1.76
C GLU A 47 -16.41 -24.53 1.15
N LEU A 48 -17.17 -23.66 0.48
CA LEU A 48 -18.42 -24.02 -0.21
C LEU A 48 -18.18 -25.04 -1.33
N SER A 49 -17.09 -24.86 -2.09
CA SER A 49 -16.69 -25.79 -3.14
C SER A 49 -16.32 -27.16 -2.57
N LYS A 50 -15.45 -27.20 -1.55
CA LYS A 50 -15.03 -28.45 -0.89
C LYS A 50 -16.20 -29.20 -0.24
N ALA A 51 -17.19 -28.49 0.26
CA ALA A 51 -18.41 -29.08 0.80
C ALA A 51 -19.42 -29.55 -0.28
N GLY A 52 -19.14 -29.34 -1.57
CA GLY A 52 -20.01 -29.70 -2.68
C GLY A 52 -21.27 -28.85 -2.78
N ILE A 53 -21.35 -27.73 -2.05
CA ILE A 53 -22.55 -26.87 -2.01
C ILE A 53 -22.76 -26.17 -3.35
N LEU A 54 -21.68 -25.68 -3.97
CA LEU A 54 -21.77 -25.01 -5.26
C LEU A 54 -22.31 -25.94 -6.35
N ASP A 55 -21.80 -27.17 -6.43
CA ASP A 55 -22.28 -28.18 -7.38
C ASP A 55 -23.73 -28.58 -7.09
N LYS A 56 -24.09 -28.77 -5.81
CA LYS A 56 -25.45 -29.12 -5.38
C LYS A 56 -26.51 -28.16 -5.88
N TYR A 57 -26.19 -26.88 -5.91
CA TYR A 57 -27.12 -25.83 -6.32
C TYR A 57 -26.83 -25.24 -7.70
N ASN A 58 -25.86 -25.82 -8.42
CA ASN A 58 -25.43 -25.39 -9.76
C ASN A 58 -25.02 -23.91 -9.80
N VAL A 59 -24.16 -23.50 -8.85
CA VAL A 59 -23.62 -22.14 -8.75
C VAL A 59 -22.26 -22.08 -9.42
N GLU A 60 -22.11 -21.26 -10.45
CA GLU A 60 -20.84 -21.03 -11.15
C GLU A 60 -19.98 -20.02 -10.37
N VAL A 61 -18.69 -20.33 -10.21
CA VAL A 61 -17.72 -19.35 -9.65
C VAL A 61 -17.18 -18.50 -10.79
N ILE A 62 -17.37 -17.20 -10.70
CA ILE A 62 -16.88 -16.22 -11.68
C ILE A 62 -15.78 -15.34 -11.06
N GLY A 63 -14.96 -14.74 -11.91
CA GLY A 63 -13.81 -13.95 -11.48
C GLY A 63 -12.60 -14.81 -11.19
N VAL A 64 -12.40 -15.23 -9.95
CA VAL A 64 -11.32 -16.15 -9.57
C VAL A 64 -11.84 -17.55 -9.36
N GLN A 65 -11.24 -18.54 -9.99
CA GLN A 65 -11.62 -19.94 -9.84
C GLN A 65 -11.04 -20.56 -8.54
N VAL A 66 -11.69 -21.60 -8.02
CA VAL A 66 -11.29 -22.26 -6.77
C VAL A 66 -9.86 -22.79 -6.81
N ASP A 67 -9.46 -23.41 -7.92
CA ASP A 67 -8.10 -23.91 -8.11
C ASP A 67 -7.05 -22.80 -8.17
N ALA A 68 -7.41 -21.62 -8.67
CA ALA A 68 -6.57 -20.44 -8.65
C ALA A 68 -6.38 -19.90 -7.22
N ILE A 69 -7.44 -19.94 -6.41
CA ILE A 69 -7.35 -19.58 -4.99
C ILE A 69 -6.38 -20.52 -4.28
N GLU A 70 -6.51 -21.83 -4.48
CA GLU A 70 -5.63 -22.82 -3.85
C GLU A 70 -4.18 -22.67 -4.28
N ARG A 71 -3.92 -22.49 -5.58
CA ARG A 71 -2.55 -22.27 -6.10
C ARG A 71 -1.92 -20.96 -5.64
N GLY A 72 -2.72 -19.94 -5.38
CA GLY A 72 -2.24 -18.65 -4.86
C GLY A 72 -2.00 -18.66 -3.35
N GLU A 73 -2.80 -19.42 -2.60
CA GLU A 73 -2.81 -19.40 -1.12
C GLU A 73 -1.97 -20.54 -0.51
N ASP A 74 -1.93 -21.71 -1.17
CA ASP A 74 -1.08 -22.82 -0.71
C ASP A 74 0.37 -22.58 -1.11
N ARG A 75 1.23 -22.38 -0.11
CA ARG A 75 2.65 -22.05 -0.32
C ARG A 75 3.41 -23.12 -1.13
N ILE A 76 3.05 -24.40 -0.95
CA ILE A 76 3.71 -25.50 -1.66
C ILE A 76 3.29 -25.51 -3.14
N GLU A 77 2.00 -25.37 -3.40
CA GLU A 77 1.48 -25.30 -4.77
C GLU A 77 1.94 -24.02 -5.47
N PHE A 78 1.99 -22.91 -4.76
CA PHE A 78 2.55 -21.65 -5.26
C PHE A 78 4.03 -21.82 -5.65
N LYS A 79 4.84 -22.44 -4.78
CA LYS A 79 6.25 -22.70 -5.08
C LYS A 79 6.42 -23.59 -6.32
N LYS A 80 5.66 -24.68 -6.43
CA LYS A 80 5.69 -25.54 -7.63
C LYS A 80 5.35 -24.76 -8.90
N THR A 81 4.35 -23.88 -8.82
CA THR A 81 3.96 -23.02 -9.94
C THR A 81 5.10 -22.09 -10.32
N MET A 82 5.72 -21.42 -9.36
CA MET A 82 6.85 -20.51 -9.61
C MET A 82 8.06 -21.25 -10.21
N ASP A 83 8.39 -22.40 -9.66
CA ASP A 83 9.47 -23.25 -10.19
C ASP A 83 9.21 -23.64 -11.66
N SER A 84 7.95 -23.97 -12.00
CA SER A 84 7.56 -24.30 -13.38
C SER A 84 7.67 -23.14 -14.37
N LEU A 85 7.53 -21.91 -13.87
CA LEU A 85 7.64 -20.67 -14.64
C LEU A 85 9.09 -20.12 -14.69
N GLY A 86 10.01 -20.73 -13.94
CA GLY A 86 11.37 -20.21 -13.79
C GLY A 86 11.43 -18.91 -13.01
N ILE A 87 10.49 -18.67 -12.10
CA ILE A 87 10.41 -17.49 -11.25
C ILE A 87 10.96 -17.82 -9.88
N GLU A 88 11.89 -17.01 -9.41
CA GLU A 88 12.60 -17.23 -8.16
C GLU A 88 11.73 -16.85 -6.95
N MET A 89 11.70 -17.74 -5.96
CA MET A 89 11.22 -17.47 -4.60
C MET A 89 12.40 -17.45 -3.65
N ALA A 90 12.21 -16.99 -2.42
CA ALA A 90 13.21 -17.09 -1.37
C ALA A 90 13.68 -18.56 -1.24
N ARG A 91 14.99 -18.77 -1.24
CA ARG A 91 15.58 -20.11 -1.12
C ARG A 91 15.18 -20.70 0.21
N SER A 92 14.66 -21.92 0.19
CA SER A 92 14.13 -22.57 1.39
C SER A 92 14.21 -24.09 1.26
N GLU A 93 14.41 -24.74 2.41
CA GLU A 93 14.34 -26.19 2.54
C GLU A 93 13.55 -26.56 3.80
N VAL A 94 12.92 -27.73 3.78
CA VAL A 94 12.14 -28.25 4.93
C VAL A 94 13.07 -29.01 5.87
N ALA A 95 12.95 -28.75 7.16
CA ALA A 95 13.64 -29.48 8.23
C ALA A 95 12.64 -30.20 9.13
N TYR A 96 12.96 -31.41 9.50
CA TYR A 96 12.21 -32.25 10.44
C TYR A 96 12.93 -32.39 11.80
N SER A 97 14.13 -31.83 11.89
CA SER A 97 14.93 -31.80 13.10
C SER A 97 15.75 -30.51 13.21
N VAL A 98 16.24 -30.23 14.41
CA VAL A 98 17.13 -29.07 14.64
C VAL A 98 18.43 -29.22 13.85
N ASP A 99 18.99 -30.44 13.77
CA ASP A 99 20.24 -30.70 13.06
C ASP A 99 20.09 -30.47 11.54
N GLU A 100 18.97 -30.89 10.96
CA GLU A 100 18.65 -30.56 9.57
C GLU A 100 18.51 -29.05 9.35
N ALA A 101 17.83 -28.36 10.26
CA ALA A 101 17.67 -26.92 10.18
C ALA A 101 19.01 -26.16 10.27
N LEU A 102 19.92 -26.63 11.11
CA LEU A 102 21.28 -26.09 11.19
C LEU A 102 22.04 -26.27 9.87
N ALA A 103 22.01 -27.45 9.29
CA ALA A 103 22.67 -27.73 8.02
C ALA A 103 22.11 -26.88 6.86
N ILE A 104 20.79 -26.63 6.85
CA ILE A 104 20.14 -25.76 5.87
C ILE A 104 20.57 -24.29 6.10
N ALA A 105 20.56 -23.84 7.33
CA ALA A 105 20.96 -22.46 7.67
C ALA A 105 22.43 -22.18 7.33
N ASP A 106 23.34 -23.16 7.53
CA ASP A 106 24.73 -23.03 7.11
C ASP A 106 24.87 -22.86 5.58
N LYS A 107 24.02 -23.51 4.82
CA LYS A 107 23.95 -23.41 3.36
C LYS A 107 23.41 -22.07 2.86
N LEU A 108 22.35 -21.56 3.54
CA LEU A 108 21.68 -20.33 3.17
C LEU A 108 22.43 -19.07 3.65
N GLY A 109 23.14 -19.18 4.77
CA GLY A 109 23.73 -18.05 5.49
C GLY A 109 22.72 -17.37 6.43
N TYR A 110 23.22 -16.93 7.59
CA TYR A 110 22.39 -16.16 8.54
C TYR A 110 22.25 -14.69 8.10
N PRO A 111 21.13 -14.03 8.45
CA PRO A 111 19.98 -14.55 9.17
C PRO A 111 19.08 -15.46 8.29
N VAL A 112 18.33 -16.36 8.93
CA VAL A 112 17.32 -17.18 8.27
C VAL A 112 15.97 -17.02 8.97
N VAL A 113 14.89 -17.31 8.22
CA VAL A 113 13.52 -17.28 8.74
C VAL A 113 13.04 -18.71 8.94
N LEU A 114 12.51 -19.01 10.10
CA LEU A 114 11.89 -20.29 10.43
C LEU A 114 10.36 -20.16 10.36
N ARG A 115 9.71 -21.04 9.60
CA ARG A 115 8.26 -21.08 9.46
C ARG A 115 7.74 -22.49 9.74
N PRO A 116 7.14 -22.72 10.93
CA PRO A 116 6.51 -24.01 11.21
C PRO A 116 5.34 -24.26 10.25
N ALA A 117 5.22 -25.48 9.77
CA ALA A 117 4.12 -25.84 8.88
C ALA A 117 2.80 -26.00 9.65
N TYR A 118 1.70 -25.60 9.00
CA TYR A 118 0.33 -25.72 9.53
C TYR A 118 0.12 -25.08 10.90
N THR A 119 0.69 -23.90 11.13
CA THR A 119 0.46 -23.09 12.32
C THR A 119 -0.39 -21.87 12.00
N MET A 120 -1.24 -21.46 12.94
CA MET A 120 -2.02 -20.23 12.79
C MET A 120 -1.18 -18.98 13.12
N GLY A 121 -1.23 -17.98 12.25
CA GLY A 121 -0.62 -16.67 12.51
C GLY A 121 0.90 -16.67 12.68
N GLY A 122 1.63 -17.67 12.11
CA GLY A 122 3.09 -17.74 12.22
C GLY A 122 3.61 -18.14 13.60
N THR A 123 2.76 -18.74 14.43
CA THR A 123 3.12 -19.18 15.78
C THR A 123 4.32 -20.15 15.76
N GLY A 124 5.31 -19.89 16.62
CA GLY A 124 6.50 -20.74 16.77
C GLY A 124 7.62 -20.47 15.78
N GLY A 125 7.38 -19.63 14.76
CA GLY A 125 8.41 -19.21 13.79
C GLY A 125 9.11 -17.90 14.21
N GLY A 126 10.05 -17.45 13.37
CA GLY A 126 10.73 -16.18 13.54
C GLY A 126 12.04 -16.07 12.76
N LEU A 127 12.58 -14.87 12.77
CA LEU A 127 13.90 -14.55 12.23
C LEU A 127 14.96 -14.94 13.26
N VAL A 128 16.02 -15.60 12.82
CA VAL A 128 17.13 -16.04 13.67
C VAL A 128 18.46 -15.61 13.05
N TYR A 129 19.35 -15.11 13.89
CA TYR A 129 20.61 -14.51 13.48
C TYR A 129 21.85 -15.39 13.73
N ASN A 130 21.67 -16.45 14.51
CA ASN A 130 22.78 -17.34 14.91
C ASN A 130 22.28 -18.74 15.28
N VAL A 131 23.22 -19.65 15.51
CA VAL A 131 23.00 -21.06 15.84
C VAL A 131 22.15 -21.23 17.11
N ASP A 132 22.38 -20.44 18.16
CA ASP A 132 21.69 -20.59 19.44
C ASP A 132 20.23 -20.15 19.35
N GLU A 133 19.98 -19.05 18.66
CA GLU A 133 18.62 -18.60 18.33
C GLU A 133 17.87 -19.63 17.47
N LEU A 134 18.56 -20.19 16.45
CA LEU A 134 17.99 -21.22 15.58
C LEU A 134 17.55 -22.44 16.39
N LYS A 135 18.40 -22.96 17.25
CA LYS A 135 18.07 -24.12 18.12
C LYS A 135 16.83 -23.86 18.94
N THR A 136 16.73 -22.70 19.56
CA THR A 136 15.59 -22.31 20.40
C THR A 136 14.30 -22.19 19.60
N VAL A 137 14.35 -21.44 18.50
CA VAL A 137 13.16 -21.17 17.66
C VAL A 137 12.72 -22.41 16.89
N CYS A 138 13.67 -23.19 16.35
CA CYS A 138 13.38 -24.43 15.63
C CYS A 138 12.73 -25.48 16.53
N THR A 139 13.23 -25.68 17.75
CA THR A 139 12.64 -26.61 18.72
C THR A 139 11.18 -26.24 18.99
N ARG A 140 10.92 -24.97 19.27
CA ARG A 140 9.57 -24.46 19.48
C ARG A 140 8.70 -24.61 18.23
N GLY A 141 9.26 -24.34 17.05
CA GLY A 141 8.58 -24.47 15.76
C GLY A 141 8.17 -25.91 15.44
N LEU A 142 9.05 -26.86 15.66
CA LEU A 142 8.78 -28.30 15.47
C LEU A 142 7.68 -28.79 16.41
N GLN A 143 7.66 -28.31 17.64
CA GLN A 143 6.61 -28.64 18.62
C GLN A 143 5.26 -28.00 18.26
N ALA A 144 5.26 -26.81 17.70
CA ALA A 144 4.05 -26.08 17.29
C ALA A 144 3.45 -26.64 15.99
N SER A 145 4.27 -27.24 15.14
CA SER A 145 3.83 -27.81 13.85
C SER A 145 3.05 -29.10 14.05
N LEU A 146 1.85 -29.17 13.44
CA LEU A 146 1.01 -30.37 13.49
C LEU A 146 1.65 -31.60 12.80
N VAL A 147 2.61 -31.37 11.92
CA VAL A 147 3.32 -32.40 11.15
C VAL A 147 4.81 -32.51 11.50
N GLY A 148 5.25 -31.77 12.52
CA GLY A 148 6.64 -31.82 13.01
C GLY A 148 7.66 -31.33 11.98
N GLN A 149 7.32 -30.31 11.17
CA GLN A 149 8.23 -29.75 10.16
C GLN A 149 8.33 -28.22 10.26
N VAL A 150 9.51 -27.72 9.93
CA VAL A 150 9.82 -26.28 9.85
C VAL A 150 10.47 -25.98 8.50
N LEU A 151 9.98 -24.97 7.81
CA LEU A 151 10.65 -24.41 6.64
C LEU A 151 11.76 -23.47 7.12
N VAL A 152 12.99 -23.68 6.64
CA VAL A 152 14.13 -22.78 6.83
C VAL A 152 14.32 -22.00 5.53
N GLU A 153 14.20 -20.68 5.61
CA GLU A 153 14.13 -19.79 4.46
C GLU A 153 15.20 -18.71 4.56
N GLU A 154 15.86 -18.34 3.46
CA GLU A 154 16.76 -17.20 3.44
C GLU A 154 16.03 -15.93 3.85
N SER A 155 16.72 -15.04 4.55
CA SER A 155 16.15 -13.73 4.89
C SER A 155 16.32 -12.77 3.73
N ILE A 156 15.23 -12.11 3.39
CA ILE A 156 15.20 -10.98 2.45
C ILE A 156 15.01 -9.65 3.18
N LEU A 157 15.34 -9.62 4.47
CA LEU A 157 15.26 -8.44 5.30
C LEU A 157 16.12 -7.32 4.71
N GLY A 158 15.56 -6.13 4.60
CA GLY A 158 16.25 -4.96 4.07
C GLY A 158 16.22 -4.82 2.55
N TRP A 159 15.70 -5.82 1.81
CA TRP A 159 15.48 -5.70 0.37
C TRP A 159 14.36 -4.70 0.06
N GLU A 160 14.35 -4.19 -1.17
CA GLU A 160 13.27 -3.34 -1.67
C GLU A 160 11.99 -4.13 -1.82
N GLU A 161 10.86 -3.58 -1.36
CA GLU A 161 9.54 -4.17 -1.55
C GLU A 161 8.80 -3.40 -2.65
N LEU A 162 8.39 -4.14 -3.69
CA LEU A 162 7.76 -3.59 -4.88
C LEU A 162 6.45 -4.31 -5.16
N GLU A 163 5.44 -3.57 -5.62
CA GLU A 163 4.13 -4.15 -5.91
C GLU A 163 3.64 -3.73 -7.29
N LEU A 164 2.98 -4.65 -7.99
CA LEU A 164 2.26 -4.39 -9.21
C LEU A 164 0.78 -4.75 -9.04
N GLU A 165 -0.09 -3.85 -9.45
CA GLU A 165 -1.51 -4.14 -9.58
C GLU A 165 -1.80 -4.50 -11.04
N VAL A 166 -2.13 -5.76 -11.27
CA VAL A 166 -2.36 -6.32 -12.61
C VAL A 166 -3.84 -6.66 -12.77
N VAL A 167 -4.39 -6.34 -13.93
CA VAL A 167 -5.76 -6.74 -14.30
C VAL A 167 -5.70 -7.63 -15.54
N ARG A 168 -6.36 -8.79 -15.47
CA ARG A 168 -6.43 -9.79 -16.54
C ARG A 168 -7.89 -10.10 -16.89
N ASP A 169 -8.19 -10.22 -18.17
CA ASP A 169 -9.50 -10.70 -18.65
C ASP A 169 -9.50 -12.19 -19.01
N ALA A 170 -10.66 -12.71 -19.38
CA ALA A 170 -10.82 -14.13 -19.72
C ALA A 170 -10.07 -14.56 -20.99
N GLU A 171 -9.74 -13.64 -21.90
CA GLU A 171 -8.95 -13.89 -23.10
C GLU A 171 -7.44 -13.85 -22.85
N GLY A 172 -7.01 -13.53 -21.63
CA GLY A 172 -5.60 -13.41 -21.27
C GLY A 172 -4.98 -12.05 -21.61
N ASN A 173 -5.78 -11.04 -21.98
CA ASN A 173 -5.27 -9.68 -22.09
C ASN A 173 -4.98 -9.16 -20.68
N MET A 174 -3.84 -8.50 -20.52
CA MET A 174 -3.39 -7.99 -19.23
C MET A 174 -2.88 -6.56 -19.32
N ILE A 175 -3.10 -5.79 -18.27
CA ILE A 175 -2.57 -4.45 -18.08
C ILE A 175 -2.01 -4.32 -16.66
N THR A 176 -1.02 -3.47 -16.48
CA THR A 176 -0.55 -3.01 -15.17
C THR A 176 -1.21 -1.68 -14.86
N VAL A 177 -2.03 -1.68 -13.82
CA VAL A 177 -2.74 -0.47 -13.38
C VAL A 177 -1.81 0.48 -12.68
N CYS A 178 -0.91 -0.06 -11.85
CA CYS A 178 -0.03 0.74 -11.01
C CYS A 178 1.24 -0.02 -10.65
N PHE A 179 2.37 0.72 -10.63
CA PHE A 179 3.64 0.28 -10.07
C PHE A 179 3.84 1.01 -8.74
N ILE A 180 4.02 0.27 -7.65
CA ILE A 180 4.13 0.79 -6.30
C ILE A 180 5.49 0.44 -5.72
N GLU A 181 6.18 1.43 -5.19
CA GLU A 181 7.45 1.30 -4.49
C GLU A 181 7.25 1.57 -3.00
N ASN A 182 7.57 0.60 -2.16
CA ASN A 182 7.58 0.80 -0.72
C ASN A 182 8.86 1.53 -0.32
N ILE A 183 8.72 2.58 0.48
CA ILE A 183 9.85 3.39 0.95
C ILE A 183 10.56 2.68 2.09
N ASP A 184 9.79 2.04 2.96
CA ASP A 184 10.35 1.15 3.97
C ASP A 184 10.76 -0.18 3.34
N PRO A 185 11.93 -0.71 3.70
CA PRO A 185 12.39 -2.00 3.19
C PRO A 185 11.60 -3.15 3.80
N LEU A 186 11.77 -4.35 3.24
CA LEU A 186 11.26 -5.59 3.81
C LEU A 186 11.74 -5.77 5.25
N GLY A 187 10.80 -6.17 6.10
CA GLY A 187 10.92 -6.23 7.57
C GLY A 187 9.88 -5.37 8.26
N VAL A 188 9.38 -4.32 7.59
CA VAL A 188 8.16 -3.59 7.94
C VAL A 188 7.04 -4.10 7.06
N HIS A 189 5.89 -4.47 7.64
CA HIS A 189 4.74 -4.96 6.87
C HIS A 189 4.27 -3.91 5.85
N THR A 190 3.92 -4.34 4.63
CA THR A 190 3.50 -3.43 3.54
C THR A 190 2.34 -2.49 3.96
N GLY A 191 1.44 -2.96 4.83
CA GLY A 191 0.36 -2.13 5.40
C GLY A 191 0.85 -1.00 6.32
N ASP A 192 2.04 -1.13 6.90
CA ASP A 192 2.69 -0.14 7.77
C ASP A 192 3.71 0.72 7.03
N SER A 193 4.09 0.32 5.83
CA SER A 193 5.06 1.04 5.02
C SER A 193 4.48 2.32 4.41
N PHE A 194 5.35 3.31 4.27
CA PHE A 194 5.15 4.36 3.29
C PHE A 194 5.33 3.77 1.90
N CYS A 195 4.52 4.19 0.95
CA CYS A 195 4.78 3.84 -0.44
C CYS A 195 4.48 4.99 -1.38
N SER A 196 5.10 4.94 -2.53
CA SER A 196 4.86 5.87 -3.63
C SER A 196 4.32 5.15 -4.86
N ALA A 197 3.50 5.83 -5.61
CA ALA A 197 3.05 5.49 -6.94
C ALA A 197 3.18 6.75 -7.82
N PRO A 198 3.89 6.65 -8.97
CA PRO A 198 4.60 5.49 -9.51
C PRO A 198 5.87 5.13 -8.70
N MET A 199 6.58 4.07 -9.11
CA MET A 199 7.93 3.80 -8.64
C MET A 199 8.85 4.94 -9.08
N LEU A 200 9.58 5.54 -8.13
CA LEU A 200 10.40 6.74 -8.37
C LEU A 200 11.89 6.42 -8.55
N THR A 201 12.36 5.35 -7.94
CA THR A 201 13.79 5.04 -7.87
C THR A 201 14.17 3.72 -8.56
N ILE A 202 13.18 2.98 -9.03
CA ILE A 202 13.37 1.70 -9.72
C ILE A 202 13.51 1.96 -11.23
N SER A 203 14.54 1.40 -11.84
CA SER A 203 14.79 1.57 -13.27
C SER A 203 13.66 1.01 -14.13
N GLU A 204 13.45 1.59 -15.30
CA GLU A 204 12.46 1.09 -16.27
C GLU A 204 12.72 -0.36 -16.68
N GLU A 205 13.99 -0.77 -16.73
CA GLU A 205 14.38 -2.14 -17.03
C GLU A 205 13.87 -3.12 -15.97
N VAL A 206 14.07 -2.80 -14.69
CA VAL A 206 13.58 -3.62 -13.57
C VAL A 206 12.05 -3.62 -13.58
N GLN A 207 11.39 -2.47 -13.73
CA GLN A 207 9.93 -2.39 -13.78
C GLN A 207 9.36 -3.27 -14.89
N LYS A 208 9.93 -3.22 -16.08
CA LYS A 208 9.52 -4.04 -17.24
C LYS A 208 9.72 -5.54 -16.96
N ARG A 209 10.87 -5.89 -16.39
CA ARG A 209 11.20 -7.28 -16.02
C ARG A 209 10.19 -7.83 -15.00
N LEU A 210 9.85 -7.05 -13.97
CA LEU A 210 8.85 -7.43 -12.98
C LEU A 210 7.44 -7.54 -13.59
N GLN A 211 7.09 -6.65 -14.50
CA GLN A 211 5.82 -6.71 -15.23
C GLN A 211 5.71 -8.02 -16.05
N GLU A 212 6.72 -8.35 -16.83
CA GLU A 212 6.74 -9.57 -17.65
C GLU A 212 6.63 -10.83 -16.77
N LYS A 213 7.34 -10.88 -15.64
CA LYS A 213 7.24 -11.97 -14.67
C LYS A 213 5.86 -12.02 -14.01
N SER A 214 5.30 -10.88 -13.62
CA SER A 214 3.96 -10.77 -13.03
C SER A 214 2.88 -11.27 -13.98
N TYR A 215 2.98 -10.95 -15.27
CA TYR A 215 2.03 -11.42 -16.28
C TYR A 215 2.07 -12.95 -16.43
N LYS A 216 3.26 -13.55 -16.42
CA LYS A 216 3.38 -15.01 -16.42
C LYS A 216 2.72 -15.66 -15.21
N ILE A 217 2.90 -15.07 -14.03
CA ILE A 217 2.28 -15.57 -12.79
C ILE A 217 0.75 -15.46 -12.87
N VAL A 218 0.24 -14.27 -13.18
CA VAL A 218 -1.21 -14.02 -13.22
C VAL A 218 -1.88 -14.87 -14.30
N ASP A 219 -1.23 -15.07 -15.43
CA ASP A 219 -1.73 -15.98 -16.48
C ASP A 219 -1.74 -17.43 -16.01
N SER A 220 -0.71 -17.89 -15.30
CA SER A 220 -0.65 -19.28 -14.81
C SER A 220 -1.77 -19.63 -13.84
N VAL A 221 -2.24 -18.66 -13.04
CA VAL A 221 -3.34 -18.86 -12.09
C VAL A 221 -4.71 -18.50 -12.67
N GLN A 222 -4.78 -17.95 -13.89
CA GLN A 222 -6.01 -17.70 -14.63
C GLN A 222 -7.02 -16.79 -13.90
N VAL A 223 -6.54 -15.82 -13.10
CA VAL A 223 -7.42 -14.85 -12.44
C VAL A 223 -8.09 -13.96 -13.48
N ILE A 224 -9.38 -13.73 -13.34
CA ILE A 224 -10.15 -12.73 -14.09
C ILE A 224 -10.44 -11.57 -13.17
N GLY A 225 -9.86 -10.41 -13.47
CA GLY A 225 -9.93 -9.22 -12.63
C GLY A 225 -8.56 -8.83 -12.06
N GLY A 226 -8.58 -8.08 -10.95
CA GLY A 226 -7.38 -7.54 -10.31
C GLY A 226 -6.62 -8.56 -9.48
N THR A 227 -5.30 -8.49 -9.56
CA THR A 227 -4.36 -9.26 -8.75
C THR A 227 -3.24 -8.34 -8.28
N ASN A 228 -2.96 -8.35 -6.99
CA ASN A 228 -1.78 -7.71 -6.43
C ASN A 228 -0.61 -8.71 -6.47
N VAL A 229 0.54 -8.28 -6.99
CA VAL A 229 1.76 -9.08 -7.09
C VAL A 229 2.87 -8.39 -6.32
N GLN A 230 3.42 -9.06 -5.30
CA GLN A 230 4.42 -8.49 -4.38
C GLN A 230 5.80 -9.10 -4.62
N TRP A 231 6.78 -8.23 -4.85
CA TRP A 231 8.16 -8.56 -5.17
C TRP A 231 9.14 -8.06 -4.12
N ALA A 232 10.19 -8.84 -3.89
CA ALA A 232 11.41 -8.38 -3.27
C ALA A 232 12.48 -8.19 -4.35
N HIS A 233 13.17 -7.07 -4.31
CA HIS A 233 14.29 -6.78 -5.19
C HIS A 233 15.52 -6.44 -4.36
N ASP A 234 16.64 -7.11 -4.69
CA ASP A 234 17.94 -6.80 -4.10
C ASP A 234 18.76 -5.94 -5.07
N PRO A 235 18.95 -4.65 -4.78
CA PRO A 235 19.69 -3.76 -5.66
C PRO A 235 21.18 -4.09 -5.76
N GLU A 236 21.74 -4.85 -4.80
CA GLU A 236 23.16 -5.23 -4.82
C GLU A 236 23.43 -6.39 -5.78
N THR A 237 22.54 -7.36 -5.83
CA THR A 237 22.69 -8.56 -6.67
C THR A 237 21.78 -8.60 -7.88
N ASP A 238 20.89 -7.62 -8.02
CA ASP A 238 19.85 -7.54 -9.06
C ASP A 238 18.92 -8.76 -9.09
N ARG A 239 18.70 -9.41 -7.92
CA ARG A 239 17.77 -10.54 -7.78
C ARG A 239 16.35 -10.03 -7.55
N ASP A 240 15.39 -10.64 -8.26
CA ASP A 240 13.95 -10.45 -8.04
C ASP A 240 13.35 -11.73 -7.48
N ILE A 241 12.71 -11.64 -6.34
CA ILE A 241 12.02 -12.75 -5.69
C ILE A 241 10.53 -12.40 -5.58
N ILE A 242 9.67 -13.32 -6.02
CA ILE A 242 8.25 -13.22 -5.75
C ILE A 242 7.95 -13.54 -4.27
N ILE A 243 7.25 -12.64 -3.58
CA ILE A 243 6.84 -12.85 -2.20
C ILE A 243 5.50 -13.59 -2.17
N GLU A 244 4.49 -13.00 -2.79
CA GLU A 244 3.13 -13.54 -2.83
C GLU A 244 2.30 -12.88 -3.93
N ILE A 245 1.17 -13.50 -4.24
CA ILE A 245 0.09 -12.89 -5.00
C ILE A 245 -1.17 -12.84 -4.16
N ASN A 246 -1.99 -11.82 -4.40
CA ASN A 246 -3.33 -11.72 -3.86
C ASN A 246 -4.31 -11.73 -5.02
N PRO A 247 -4.95 -12.90 -5.36
CA PRO A 247 -5.84 -13.03 -6.52
C PRO A 247 -7.23 -12.44 -6.23
N ARG A 248 -7.25 -11.24 -5.72
CA ARG A 248 -8.43 -10.50 -5.25
C ARG A 248 -8.15 -9.02 -5.16
N THR A 249 -9.19 -8.22 -5.02
CA THR A 249 -9.02 -6.84 -4.61
C THR A 249 -8.44 -6.76 -3.20
N SER A 250 -7.50 -5.86 -3.01
CA SER A 250 -6.75 -5.66 -1.77
C SER A 250 -6.78 -4.19 -1.35
N ARG A 251 -6.11 -3.86 -0.25
CA ARG A 251 -5.88 -2.46 0.14
C ARG A 251 -5.03 -1.74 -0.91
N SER A 252 -4.02 -2.41 -1.44
CA SER A 252 -3.19 -1.88 -2.52
C SER A 252 -4.01 -1.61 -3.78
N SER A 253 -4.99 -2.46 -4.10
CA SER A 253 -5.90 -2.23 -5.24
C SER A 253 -6.76 -0.97 -5.04
N ALA A 254 -7.23 -0.72 -3.81
CA ALA A 254 -7.96 0.50 -3.49
C ALA A 254 -7.07 1.75 -3.59
N LEU A 255 -5.83 1.66 -3.10
CA LEU A 255 -4.82 2.70 -3.23
C LEU A 255 -4.50 2.97 -4.71
N ALA A 256 -4.19 1.92 -5.47
CA ALA A 256 -3.89 2.02 -6.90
C ALA A 256 -5.04 2.63 -7.69
N SER A 257 -6.29 2.26 -7.37
CA SER A 257 -7.47 2.84 -8.01
C SER A 257 -7.58 4.35 -7.76
N LYS A 258 -7.31 4.79 -6.53
CA LYS A 258 -7.32 6.22 -6.19
C LYS A 258 -6.10 6.96 -6.76
N ALA A 259 -4.95 6.29 -6.81
CA ALA A 259 -3.72 6.88 -7.33
C ALA A 259 -3.76 7.11 -8.83
N THR A 260 -4.42 6.25 -9.58
CA THR A 260 -4.39 6.26 -11.05
C THR A 260 -5.72 6.66 -11.70
N GLY A 261 -6.79 6.72 -10.94
CA GLY A 261 -8.14 6.88 -11.48
C GLY A 261 -8.69 5.61 -12.14
N PHE A 262 -8.01 4.48 -12.05
CA PHE A 262 -8.46 3.22 -12.63
C PHE A 262 -9.33 2.44 -11.63
N PRO A 263 -10.62 2.24 -11.88
CA PRO A 263 -11.54 1.63 -10.91
C PRO A 263 -11.43 0.09 -10.94
N ILE A 264 -10.40 -0.47 -10.30
CA ILE A 264 -10.07 -1.91 -10.36
C ILE A 264 -11.27 -2.78 -9.99
N ALA A 265 -12.01 -2.45 -8.92
CA ALA A 265 -13.14 -3.26 -8.48
C ALA A 265 -14.29 -3.27 -9.51
N LEU A 266 -14.63 -2.11 -10.08
CA LEU A 266 -15.65 -2.01 -11.13
C LEU A 266 -15.23 -2.81 -12.37
N VAL A 267 -14.01 -2.62 -12.83
CA VAL A 267 -13.47 -3.32 -14.00
C VAL A 267 -13.42 -4.83 -13.74
N SER A 268 -12.96 -5.26 -12.55
CA SER A 268 -12.95 -6.69 -12.19
C SER A 268 -14.34 -7.32 -12.24
N ALA A 269 -15.37 -6.61 -11.76
CA ALA A 269 -16.77 -7.08 -11.86
C ALA A 269 -17.24 -7.19 -13.31
N MET A 270 -16.94 -6.20 -14.14
CA MET A 270 -17.28 -6.22 -15.57
C MET A 270 -16.61 -7.39 -16.30
N LEU A 271 -15.32 -7.62 -16.03
CA LEU A 271 -14.58 -8.75 -16.63
C LEU A 271 -15.12 -10.10 -16.16
N ALA A 272 -15.54 -10.22 -14.90
CA ALA A 272 -16.13 -11.44 -14.35
C ALA A 272 -17.47 -11.80 -15.03
N THR A 273 -18.18 -10.84 -15.63
CA THR A 273 -19.40 -11.08 -16.38
C THR A 273 -19.19 -11.42 -17.86
N GLY A 274 -17.94 -11.57 -18.29
CA GLY A 274 -17.56 -11.98 -19.63
C GLY A 274 -17.13 -10.88 -20.58
N LEU A 275 -17.08 -9.62 -20.14
CA LEU A 275 -16.44 -8.55 -20.91
C LEU A 275 -14.93 -8.72 -20.95
N THR A 276 -14.31 -8.21 -22.01
CA THR A 276 -12.85 -8.16 -22.13
C THR A 276 -12.35 -6.72 -21.95
N LEU A 277 -11.06 -6.54 -21.76
CA LEU A 277 -10.44 -5.21 -21.70
C LEU A 277 -10.66 -4.40 -22.99
N LYS A 278 -10.83 -5.09 -24.11
CA LYS A 278 -11.11 -4.47 -25.43
C LYS A 278 -12.54 -3.95 -25.54
N ASP A 279 -13.48 -4.47 -24.74
CA ASP A 279 -14.88 -4.06 -24.76
C ASP A 279 -15.14 -2.82 -23.91
N ILE A 280 -14.20 -2.46 -23.01
CA ILE A 280 -14.39 -1.37 -22.05
C ILE A 280 -13.73 -0.10 -22.57
N PRO A 281 -14.50 0.97 -22.85
CA PRO A 281 -13.96 2.26 -23.27
C PRO A 281 -13.03 2.88 -22.22
N CYS A 282 -11.96 3.53 -22.67
CA CYS A 282 -11.00 4.19 -21.79
C CYS A 282 -10.49 5.51 -22.36
N GLY A 283 -11.25 6.57 -22.24
CA GLY A 283 -10.85 7.96 -22.53
C GLY A 283 -9.83 8.11 -23.66
N LYS A 284 -8.66 8.65 -23.34
CA LYS A 284 -7.57 8.89 -24.31
C LYS A 284 -6.92 7.63 -24.92
N TYR A 285 -7.11 6.48 -24.29
CA TYR A 285 -6.53 5.21 -24.78
C TYR A 285 -7.45 4.46 -25.74
N GLY A 286 -8.72 4.87 -25.86
CA GLY A 286 -9.74 4.19 -26.64
C GLY A 286 -10.37 3.03 -25.89
N THR A 287 -9.61 1.99 -25.56
CA THR A 287 -10.05 0.82 -24.78
C THR A 287 -9.05 0.46 -23.68
N LEU A 288 -9.51 -0.27 -22.65
CA LEU A 288 -8.71 -0.57 -21.47
C LEU A 288 -7.49 -1.46 -21.76
N ASP A 289 -7.51 -2.28 -22.80
CA ASP A 289 -6.35 -3.09 -23.21
C ASP A 289 -5.11 -2.26 -23.59
N LYS A 290 -5.29 -0.97 -23.85
CA LYS A 290 -4.22 -0.01 -24.17
C LYS A 290 -3.85 0.91 -23.02
N TYR A 291 -4.44 0.71 -21.86
CA TYR A 291 -4.15 1.52 -20.69
C TYR A 291 -2.69 1.40 -20.26
N VAL A 292 -2.09 2.53 -19.91
CA VAL A 292 -0.79 2.63 -19.25
C VAL A 292 -0.87 3.63 -18.11
N PRO A 293 -0.18 3.40 -16.97
CA PRO A 293 -0.13 4.34 -15.85
C PRO A 293 0.84 5.49 -16.18
N ASP A 294 0.35 6.55 -16.78
CA ASP A 294 1.13 7.69 -17.28
C ASP A 294 0.83 9.02 -16.58
N GLY A 295 0.34 8.97 -15.34
CA GLY A 295 0.09 10.17 -14.54
C GLY A 295 1.38 10.97 -14.30
N ASP A 296 1.30 12.31 -14.44
CA ASP A 296 2.41 13.24 -14.25
C ASP A 296 2.49 13.79 -12.81
N TYR A 297 2.11 12.99 -11.85
CA TYR A 297 2.04 13.32 -10.41
C TYR A 297 2.59 12.17 -9.57
N VAL A 298 2.86 12.46 -8.31
CA VAL A 298 3.32 11.49 -7.31
C VAL A 298 2.24 11.30 -6.26
N VAL A 299 1.96 10.05 -5.94
CA VAL A 299 1.04 9.67 -4.87
C VAL A 299 1.85 9.06 -3.72
N ILE A 300 1.59 9.51 -2.51
CA ILE A 300 2.18 8.96 -1.29
C ILE A 300 1.08 8.38 -0.41
N LYS A 301 1.23 7.12 -0.03
CA LYS A 301 0.46 6.50 1.05
C LYS A 301 1.24 6.62 2.35
N PHE A 302 0.58 7.05 3.41
CA PHE A 302 1.14 7.11 4.75
C PHE A 302 0.21 6.39 5.73
N ALA A 303 0.73 5.43 6.49
CA ALA A 303 -0.06 4.67 7.45
C ALA A 303 -0.41 5.50 8.70
N ARG A 304 -1.56 5.20 9.31
CA ARG A 304 -2.00 5.77 10.60
C ARG A 304 -2.01 4.67 11.65
N TRP A 305 -1.32 4.91 12.74
CA TRP A 305 -1.29 4.03 13.92
C TRP A 305 -2.07 4.65 15.07
N ALA A 306 -2.35 3.85 16.08
CA ALA A 306 -3.08 4.27 17.28
C ALA A 306 -2.37 3.83 18.57
N PHE A 307 -1.04 3.76 18.55
CA PHE A 307 -0.25 3.38 19.73
C PHE A 307 -0.54 4.27 20.94
N GLU A 308 -0.88 5.54 20.70
CA GLU A 308 -1.26 6.50 21.75
C GLU A 308 -2.53 6.12 22.52
N LYS A 309 -3.38 5.26 21.94
CA LYS A 309 -4.63 4.80 22.58
C LYS A 309 -4.45 3.56 23.45
N PHE A 310 -3.33 2.85 23.33
CA PHE A 310 -3.09 1.60 24.03
C PHE A 310 -1.89 1.71 24.97
N LYS A 311 -2.15 1.95 26.26
CA LYS A 311 -1.10 2.04 27.28
C LYS A 311 -0.34 0.72 27.40
N GLY A 312 0.99 0.78 27.44
CA GLY A 312 1.86 -0.38 27.60
C GLY A 312 2.17 -1.16 26.31
N VAL A 313 1.64 -0.74 25.17
CA VAL A 313 2.04 -1.29 23.88
C VAL A 313 3.28 -0.56 23.38
N GLU A 314 4.32 -1.33 23.05
CA GLU A 314 5.55 -0.79 22.47
C GLU A 314 5.29 -0.32 21.01
N ASP A 315 5.73 0.90 20.69
CA ASP A 315 5.72 1.42 19.33
C ASP A 315 6.87 0.80 18.53
N LYS A 316 6.62 -0.40 18.05
CA LYS A 316 7.55 -1.16 17.22
C LYS A 316 6.82 -1.77 16.03
N LEU A 317 7.36 -1.54 14.85
CA LEU A 317 6.88 -2.12 13.60
C LEU A 317 7.66 -3.39 13.26
N GLY A 318 7.06 -4.24 12.46
CA GLY A 318 7.65 -5.51 12.06
C GLY A 318 6.83 -6.16 10.95
N THR A 319 6.92 -7.48 10.84
CA THR A 319 6.26 -8.25 9.79
C THR A 319 4.74 -8.41 9.98
N GLN A 320 4.22 -8.01 11.15
CA GLN A 320 2.78 -7.97 11.42
C GLN A 320 2.25 -6.55 11.27
N MET A 321 1.15 -6.39 10.56
CA MET A 321 0.50 -5.09 10.36
C MET A 321 -0.02 -4.52 11.69
N ARG A 322 0.33 -3.27 11.97
CA ARG A 322 -0.09 -2.48 13.15
C ARG A 322 -0.95 -1.27 12.80
N ALA A 323 -0.95 -0.85 11.54
CA ALA A 323 -1.71 0.30 11.09
C ALA A 323 -3.21 0.08 11.25
N VAL A 324 -3.92 1.13 11.65
CA VAL A 324 -5.38 1.15 11.81
C VAL A 324 -6.08 1.90 10.69
N GLY A 325 -5.33 2.59 9.86
CA GLY A 325 -5.80 3.35 8.72
C GLY A 325 -4.64 3.93 7.92
N GLU A 326 -4.97 4.75 6.94
CA GLU A 326 -3.99 5.35 6.05
C GLU A 326 -4.52 6.66 5.44
N VAL A 327 -3.61 7.48 4.96
CA VAL A 327 -3.91 8.62 4.10
C VAL A 327 -3.22 8.44 2.76
N MET A 328 -3.80 9.06 1.74
CA MET A 328 -3.21 9.20 0.43
C MET A 328 -3.11 10.68 0.08
N SER A 329 -1.96 11.10 -0.38
CA SER A 329 -1.73 12.46 -0.85
C SER A 329 -1.19 12.45 -2.27
N ILE A 330 -1.49 13.50 -3.03
CA ILE A 330 -1.06 13.67 -4.41
C ILE A 330 -0.36 15.02 -4.54
N GLY A 331 0.77 15.04 -5.24
CA GLY A 331 1.53 16.25 -5.56
C GLY A 331 2.25 16.09 -6.90
N LYS A 332 2.80 17.17 -7.43
CA LYS A 332 3.58 17.13 -8.70
C LYS A 332 5.00 16.59 -8.49
N ASN A 333 5.49 16.63 -7.26
CA ASN A 333 6.77 16.03 -6.89
C ASN A 333 6.66 15.29 -5.55
N TYR A 334 7.69 14.50 -5.23
CA TYR A 334 7.74 13.69 -4.02
C TYR A 334 7.65 14.52 -2.73
N LYS A 335 8.41 15.62 -2.61
CA LYS A 335 8.43 16.46 -1.42
C LYS A 335 7.06 17.07 -1.12
N GLU A 336 6.40 17.61 -2.15
CA GLU A 336 5.04 18.16 -2.02
C GLU A 336 4.04 17.10 -1.55
N ALA A 337 4.03 15.94 -2.20
CA ALA A 337 3.15 14.83 -1.83
C ALA A 337 3.44 14.31 -0.41
N PHE A 338 4.72 14.16 -0.06
CA PHE A 338 5.15 13.67 1.25
C PHE A 338 4.74 14.60 2.39
N GLN A 339 5.01 15.90 2.28
CA GLN A 339 4.61 16.88 3.29
C GLN A 339 3.08 17.00 3.40
N LYS A 340 2.38 16.89 2.28
CA LYS A 340 0.91 16.87 2.27
C LYS A 340 0.37 15.63 3.01
N ALA A 341 1.00 14.47 2.86
CA ALA A 341 0.65 13.25 3.59
C ALA A 341 0.77 13.45 5.10
N ILE A 342 1.86 14.05 5.57
CA ILE A 342 2.09 14.31 7.00
C ILE A 342 0.93 15.10 7.61
N ARG A 343 0.55 16.23 7.01
CA ARG A 343 -0.53 17.06 7.57
C ARG A 343 -1.92 16.43 7.41
N SER A 344 -2.09 15.55 6.43
CA SER A 344 -3.34 14.82 6.20
C SER A 344 -3.62 13.74 7.26
N LEU A 345 -2.61 13.31 8.03
CA LEU A 345 -2.79 12.35 9.14
C LEU A 345 -3.60 12.90 10.31
N GLU A 346 -3.82 14.20 10.38
CA GLU A 346 -4.56 14.87 11.46
C GLU A 346 -4.00 14.53 12.87
N THR A 347 -2.67 14.49 12.99
CA THR A 347 -1.97 14.24 14.26
C THR A 347 -1.52 15.53 14.96
N GLY A 348 -1.95 16.70 14.44
CA GLY A 348 -1.53 18.02 14.91
C GLY A 348 -0.16 18.45 14.39
N ARG A 349 0.44 17.69 13.46
CA ARG A 349 1.71 18.01 12.80
C ARG A 349 1.46 18.57 11.41
N TYR A 350 2.16 19.64 11.09
CA TYR A 350 2.04 20.34 9.81
C TYR A 350 3.28 20.18 8.93
N GLY A 351 4.34 19.58 9.47
CA GLY A 351 5.59 19.25 8.80
C GLY A 351 6.34 18.15 9.56
N LEU A 352 7.55 17.83 9.11
CA LEU A 352 8.38 16.77 9.69
C LEU A 352 9.15 17.21 10.94
N GLY A 353 9.52 18.49 11.02
CA GLY A 353 10.27 19.04 12.14
C GLY A 353 9.42 19.27 13.39
N HIS A 354 10.09 19.48 14.49
CA HIS A 354 9.48 19.79 15.80
C HIS A 354 8.49 18.71 16.32
N ALA A 355 8.70 17.47 15.91
CA ALA A 355 7.91 16.34 16.39
C ALA A 355 8.36 15.91 17.79
N LYS A 356 7.43 15.85 18.74
CA LYS A 356 7.70 15.46 20.13
C LYS A 356 8.89 16.26 20.73
N ASP A 357 9.81 15.56 21.39
CA ASP A 357 11.01 16.11 22.01
C ASP A 357 12.31 15.66 21.30
N PHE A 358 12.21 15.28 20.03
CA PHE A 358 13.36 14.77 19.27
C PHE A 358 14.45 15.83 19.08
N ASP A 359 14.07 17.09 19.04
CA ASP A 359 14.99 18.25 19.00
C ASP A 359 15.92 18.33 20.21
N LYS A 360 15.52 17.75 21.35
CA LYS A 360 16.33 17.69 22.59
C LYS A 360 17.32 16.53 22.62
N LYS A 361 17.21 15.60 21.68
CA LYS A 361 18.09 14.41 21.63
C LYS A 361 19.35 14.69 20.84
N SER A 362 20.42 13.99 21.20
CA SER A 362 21.67 14.01 20.42
C SER A 362 21.52 13.20 19.12
N LYS A 363 22.44 13.40 18.18
CA LYS A 363 22.55 12.61 16.97
C LYS A 363 22.61 11.11 17.28
N GLU A 364 23.45 10.73 18.25
CA GLU A 364 23.69 9.35 18.65
C GLU A 364 22.43 8.71 19.24
N GLU A 365 21.68 9.45 20.06
CA GLU A 365 20.41 8.98 20.60
C GLU A 365 19.37 8.74 19.50
N LEU A 366 19.26 9.67 18.54
CA LEU A 366 18.33 9.54 17.41
C LEU A 366 18.71 8.36 16.49
N LEU A 367 19.99 8.20 16.17
CA LEU A 367 20.46 7.07 15.37
C LEU A 367 20.19 5.74 16.08
N LYS A 368 20.38 5.67 17.41
CA LYS A 368 20.04 4.47 18.19
C LYS A 368 18.55 4.13 18.13
N MET A 369 17.69 5.13 18.11
CA MET A 369 16.24 4.92 17.96
C MET A 369 15.84 4.37 16.59
N LEU A 370 16.65 4.60 15.54
CA LEU A 370 16.40 4.13 14.17
C LEU A 370 16.77 2.66 13.95
N VAL A 371 17.48 2.02 14.88
CA VAL A 371 17.85 0.60 14.80
C VAL A 371 16.60 -0.30 14.72
N SER A 372 15.52 0.11 15.39
CA SER A 372 14.23 -0.59 15.36
C SER A 372 13.15 0.30 14.74
N PRO A 373 12.44 -0.16 13.70
CA PRO A 373 11.43 0.66 13.06
C PRO A 373 10.25 0.96 14.01
N SER A 374 9.81 2.21 14.01
CA SER A 374 8.67 2.69 14.79
C SER A 374 7.74 3.56 13.95
N SER A 375 6.57 3.89 14.47
CA SER A 375 5.64 4.81 13.82
C SER A 375 6.22 6.22 13.66
N GLU A 376 7.24 6.57 14.45
CA GLU A 376 7.88 7.88 14.48
C GLU A 376 9.16 7.96 13.64
N ARG A 377 9.58 6.88 12.99
CA ARG A 377 10.90 6.76 12.33
C ARG A 377 11.21 7.87 11.34
N HIS A 378 10.23 8.35 10.58
CA HIS A 378 10.47 9.42 9.60
C HIS A 378 10.75 10.77 10.25
N PHE A 379 10.09 11.05 11.38
CA PHE A 379 10.34 12.25 12.17
C PHE A 379 11.71 12.18 12.88
N ILE A 380 12.10 11.00 13.33
CA ILE A 380 13.41 10.74 13.93
C ILE A 380 14.52 10.90 12.89
N MET A 381 14.33 10.36 11.67
CA MET A 381 15.27 10.52 10.55
C MET A 381 15.45 12.00 10.21
N TYR A 382 14.37 12.75 10.14
CA TYR A 382 14.39 14.17 9.85
C TYR A 382 15.22 14.96 10.87
N GLU A 383 15.00 14.71 12.15
CA GLU A 383 15.76 15.37 13.22
C GLU A 383 17.23 14.89 13.27
N ALA A 384 17.49 13.60 13.00
CA ALA A 384 18.86 13.09 12.90
C ALA A 384 19.66 13.80 11.80
N LEU A 385 19.05 14.02 10.64
CA LEU A 385 19.64 14.81 9.54
C LEU A 385 19.94 16.24 9.97
N ARG A 386 19.01 16.88 10.70
CA ARG A 386 19.22 18.21 11.27
C ARG A 386 20.41 18.27 12.24
N LYS A 387 20.62 17.21 13.01
CA LYS A 387 21.74 17.07 13.95
C LYS A 387 23.05 16.63 13.28
N GLY A 388 23.10 16.57 11.96
CA GLY A 388 24.29 16.25 11.19
C GLY A 388 24.53 14.76 10.92
N ALA A 389 23.51 13.91 11.06
CA ALA A 389 23.60 12.54 10.56
C ALA A 389 23.73 12.56 9.03
N THR A 390 24.53 11.64 8.49
CA THR A 390 24.66 11.50 7.04
C THR A 390 23.56 10.60 6.47
N VAL A 391 23.36 10.72 5.17
CA VAL A 391 22.43 9.83 4.44
C VAL A 391 22.84 8.38 4.58
N GLU A 392 24.15 8.13 4.51
CA GLU A 392 24.76 6.80 4.63
C GLU A 392 24.53 6.20 6.03
N GLU A 393 24.73 6.98 7.09
CA GLU A 393 24.46 6.53 8.47
C GLU A 393 23.01 6.08 8.65
N ILE A 394 22.05 6.85 8.12
CA ILE A 394 20.63 6.52 8.22
C ILE A 394 20.29 5.32 7.33
N HIS A 395 20.80 5.29 6.10
CA HIS A 395 20.60 4.16 5.19
C HIS A 395 21.09 2.84 5.79
N GLU A 396 22.29 2.82 6.36
CA GLU A 396 22.84 1.61 6.98
C GLU A 396 21.98 1.07 8.13
N LEU A 397 21.41 1.95 8.92
CA LEU A 397 20.55 1.57 10.05
C LEU A 397 19.14 1.14 9.63
N THR A 398 18.55 1.83 8.66
CA THR A 398 17.14 1.68 8.31
C THR A 398 16.90 0.89 7.05
N LYS A 399 17.91 0.78 6.19
CA LYS A 399 17.82 0.26 4.82
C LYS A 399 16.84 1.02 3.93
N VAL A 400 16.31 2.15 4.39
CA VAL A 400 15.58 3.09 3.53
C VAL A 400 16.53 3.60 2.46
N LYS A 401 16.06 3.62 1.22
CA LYS A 401 16.88 3.98 0.06
C LYS A 401 17.43 5.41 0.17
N ALA A 402 18.69 5.58 -0.16
CA ALA A 402 19.39 6.86 -0.05
C ALA A 402 18.68 8.01 -0.78
N TRP A 403 18.02 7.74 -1.90
CA TRP A 403 17.26 8.74 -2.64
C TRP A 403 16.16 9.38 -1.78
N PHE A 404 15.36 8.59 -1.05
CA PHE A 404 14.31 9.11 -0.16
C PHE A 404 14.87 9.88 1.02
N ILE A 405 15.99 9.42 1.58
CA ILE A 405 16.68 10.12 2.66
C ILE A 405 17.23 11.46 2.16
N ASN A 406 17.77 11.52 0.94
CA ASN A 406 18.22 12.76 0.31
C ASN A 406 17.08 13.76 0.10
N GLN A 407 15.89 13.30 -0.32
CA GLN A 407 14.71 14.17 -0.41
C GLN A 407 14.35 14.79 0.95
N MET A 408 14.44 13.99 2.01
CA MET A 408 14.24 14.48 3.37
C MET A 408 15.34 15.46 3.81
N LYS A 409 16.60 15.20 3.45
CA LYS A 409 17.73 16.09 3.73
C LYS A 409 17.54 17.46 3.07
N GLU A 410 17.10 17.49 1.82
CA GLU A 410 16.81 18.74 1.11
C GLU A 410 15.73 19.56 1.84
N LEU A 411 14.67 18.90 2.35
CA LEU A 411 13.65 19.58 3.19
C LEU A 411 14.23 20.11 4.50
N VAL A 412 15.16 19.38 5.15
CA VAL A 412 15.84 19.87 6.35
C VAL A 412 16.68 21.11 6.04
N GLU A 413 17.44 21.12 4.95
CA GLU A 413 18.28 22.25 4.54
C GLU A 413 17.41 23.48 4.25
N GLU A 414 16.28 23.30 3.60
CA GLU A 414 15.32 24.36 3.33
C GLU A 414 14.69 24.90 4.62
N GLU A 415 14.28 24.03 5.53
CA GLU A 415 13.74 24.42 6.84
C GLU A 415 14.77 25.17 7.68
N GLU A 416 16.02 24.75 7.70
CA GLU A 416 17.10 25.46 8.41
C GLU A 416 17.35 26.86 7.83
N ALA A 417 17.27 27.02 6.52
CA ALA A 417 17.36 28.32 5.87
C ALA A 417 16.19 29.24 6.25
N LEU A 418 14.98 28.70 6.37
CA LEU A 418 13.80 29.42 6.87
C LEU A 418 13.97 29.83 8.34
N LEU A 419 14.44 28.90 9.19
CA LEU A 419 14.65 29.16 10.63
C LEU A 419 15.68 30.27 10.90
N ALA A 420 16.64 30.49 10.03
CA ALA A 420 17.58 31.59 10.12
C ALA A 420 16.93 33.00 9.99
N ASN A 421 15.70 33.05 9.49
CA ASN A 421 14.95 34.27 9.23
C ASN A 421 13.72 34.47 10.15
N LYS A 422 13.71 33.89 11.35
CA LYS A 422 12.61 34.00 12.30
C LYS A 422 12.19 35.46 12.53
N GLY A 423 10.89 35.69 12.68
CA GLY A 423 10.29 37.00 12.88
C GLY A 423 10.18 37.88 11.63
N LYS A 424 10.51 37.32 10.44
CA LYS A 424 10.46 38.05 9.17
C LYS A 424 9.84 37.16 8.07
N LEU A 425 9.17 37.82 7.13
CA LEU A 425 8.79 37.18 5.88
C LEU A 425 10.05 36.79 5.10
N PRO A 426 10.10 35.59 4.52
CA PRO A 426 11.21 35.17 3.68
C PRO A 426 11.25 35.98 2.37
N ALA A 427 12.39 35.95 1.68
CA ALA A 427 12.49 36.47 0.32
C ALA A 427 11.50 35.74 -0.63
N ASP A 428 11.11 36.40 -1.70
CA ASP A 428 10.07 35.92 -2.61
C ASP A 428 10.40 34.55 -3.21
N ASP A 429 11.62 34.36 -3.67
CA ASP A 429 12.13 33.09 -4.24
C ASP A 429 12.15 31.97 -3.20
N VAL A 430 12.51 32.28 -1.96
CA VAL A 430 12.50 31.30 -0.84
C VAL A 430 11.07 30.87 -0.50
N LEU A 431 10.12 31.80 -0.44
CA LEU A 431 8.73 31.48 -0.20
C LEU A 431 8.13 30.63 -1.34
N ILE A 432 8.43 30.98 -2.59
CA ILE A 432 7.97 30.24 -3.77
C ILE A 432 8.51 28.80 -3.74
N ALA A 433 9.80 28.62 -3.47
CA ALA A 433 10.41 27.29 -3.37
C ALA A 433 9.77 26.45 -2.26
N ALA A 434 9.63 27.02 -1.06
CA ALA A 434 9.02 26.33 0.08
C ALA A 434 7.57 25.90 -0.22
N LYS A 435 6.77 26.74 -0.85
CA LYS A 435 5.41 26.37 -1.24
C LYS A 435 5.39 25.23 -2.27
N LYS A 436 6.27 25.26 -3.26
CA LYS A 436 6.40 24.23 -4.28
C LYS A 436 6.88 22.88 -3.72
N ASP A 437 7.70 22.91 -2.68
CA ASP A 437 8.17 21.72 -1.98
C ASP A 437 7.23 21.26 -0.84
N GLY A 438 6.07 21.90 -0.70
CA GLY A 438 4.97 21.40 0.12
C GLY A 438 4.85 21.99 1.52
N PHE A 439 5.62 23.02 1.88
CA PHE A 439 5.44 23.73 3.15
C PHE A 439 4.09 24.44 3.18
N SER A 440 3.25 24.16 4.19
CA SER A 440 1.97 24.84 4.37
C SER A 440 2.16 26.23 4.99
N ASP A 441 1.22 27.14 4.76
CA ASP A 441 1.23 28.45 5.39
C ASP A 441 1.28 28.30 6.92
N LYS A 442 0.56 27.33 7.46
CA LYS A 442 0.55 27.01 8.90
C LYS A 442 1.92 26.58 9.41
N TYR A 443 2.61 25.71 8.68
CA TYR A 443 3.92 25.24 9.10
C TYR A 443 4.98 26.35 8.98
N LEU A 444 4.93 27.14 7.91
CA LEU A 444 5.78 28.32 7.75
C LEU A 444 5.56 29.35 8.89
N SER A 445 4.29 29.56 9.28
CA SER A 445 3.95 30.40 10.43
C SER A 445 4.62 29.91 11.73
N GLN A 446 4.60 28.60 11.96
CA GLN A 446 5.26 27.99 13.12
C GLN A 446 6.79 28.14 13.08
N LEU A 447 7.40 27.90 11.92
CA LEU A 447 8.85 28.00 11.76
C LEU A 447 9.36 29.43 11.90
N LEU A 448 8.67 30.37 11.28
CA LEU A 448 9.08 31.76 11.22
C LEU A 448 8.60 32.60 12.42
N GLU A 449 7.70 32.05 13.24
CA GLU A 449 7.08 32.78 14.37
C GLU A 449 6.40 34.11 13.94
N ILE A 450 5.70 34.05 12.79
CA ILE A 450 4.89 35.15 12.24
C ILE A 450 3.45 34.68 12.02
N ASP A 451 2.53 35.65 11.84
CA ASP A 451 1.13 35.30 11.60
C ASP A 451 0.94 34.56 10.26
N GLU A 452 0.11 33.51 10.27
CA GLU A 452 -0.21 32.76 9.06
C GLU A 452 -0.83 33.63 7.96
N ALA A 453 -1.62 34.65 8.36
CA ALA A 453 -2.22 35.59 7.43
C ALA A 453 -1.18 36.45 6.69
N GLU A 454 -0.05 36.79 7.32
CA GLU A 454 1.03 37.52 6.66
C GLU A 454 1.65 36.69 5.54
N ILE A 455 1.88 35.41 5.77
CA ILE A 455 2.41 34.48 4.77
C ILE A 455 1.41 34.32 3.62
N ARG A 456 0.14 34.13 3.94
CA ARG A 456 -0.95 33.98 2.94
C ARG A 456 -1.06 35.24 2.08
N ASN A 457 -1.07 36.41 2.68
CA ASN A 457 -1.16 37.70 1.97
C ASN A 457 0.06 37.89 1.05
N LYS A 458 1.26 37.53 1.52
CA LYS A 458 2.48 37.62 0.72
C LYS A 458 2.43 36.72 -0.51
N ARG A 459 2.04 35.45 -0.34
CA ARG A 459 1.97 34.52 -1.48
C ARG A 459 0.91 34.92 -2.51
N ILE A 460 -0.25 35.44 -2.04
CA ILE A 460 -1.29 35.96 -2.93
C ILE A 460 -0.77 37.18 -3.72
N ALA A 461 -0.06 38.08 -3.06
CA ALA A 461 0.55 39.23 -3.71
C ALA A 461 1.60 38.84 -4.77
N LEU A 462 2.22 37.68 -4.63
CA LEU A 462 3.16 37.11 -5.62
C LEU A 462 2.44 36.33 -6.73
N GLY A 463 1.11 36.21 -6.71
CA GLY A 463 0.36 35.36 -7.63
C GLY A 463 0.59 33.86 -7.40
N LEU A 464 1.06 33.49 -6.21
CA LEU A 464 1.33 32.11 -5.86
C LEU A 464 0.08 31.48 -5.25
N GLU A 465 -0.74 30.89 -6.11
CA GLU A 465 -2.01 30.25 -5.75
C GLU A 465 -1.99 28.77 -6.10
N GLU A 466 -2.83 27.98 -5.43
CA GLU A 466 -2.99 26.56 -5.75
C GLU A 466 -3.69 26.39 -7.09
N ALA A 467 -3.16 25.50 -7.91
CA ALA A 467 -3.87 24.92 -9.02
C ALA A 467 -4.60 23.62 -8.60
N TRP A 468 -5.71 23.33 -9.26
CA TRP A 468 -6.47 22.11 -9.06
C TRP A 468 -6.28 21.20 -10.27
N GLU A 469 -5.47 20.15 -10.10
CA GLU A 469 -5.14 19.21 -11.15
C GLU A 469 -6.06 17.99 -11.13
N PRO A 470 -6.57 17.53 -12.30
CA PRO A 470 -7.47 16.39 -12.36
C PRO A 470 -6.71 15.05 -12.34
N VAL A 471 -7.29 14.07 -11.67
CA VAL A 471 -7.03 12.64 -11.89
C VAL A 471 -8.25 12.08 -12.61
N HIS A 472 -8.11 11.75 -13.87
CA HIS A 472 -9.22 11.26 -14.70
C HIS A 472 -9.57 9.82 -14.36
N VAL A 473 -10.88 9.53 -14.27
CA VAL A 473 -11.39 8.19 -13.96
C VAL A 473 -11.53 7.37 -15.23
N SER A 474 -10.74 6.31 -15.37
CA SER A 474 -10.77 5.40 -16.50
C SER A 474 -12.11 4.68 -16.65
N GLY A 475 -12.53 4.43 -17.88
CA GLY A 475 -13.80 3.76 -18.15
C GLY A 475 -15.04 4.64 -17.91
N THR A 476 -14.86 5.94 -17.67
CA THR A 476 -15.94 6.92 -17.53
C THR A 476 -15.69 8.10 -18.46
N GLN A 477 -16.78 8.79 -18.82
CA GLN A 477 -16.67 10.01 -19.64
C GLN A 477 -16.62 11.23 -18.72
N ASP A 478 -15.61 12.07 -18.89
CA ASP A 478 -15.43 13.38 -18.24
C ASP A 478 -15.55 13.39 -16.71
N LYS A 479 -15.18 12.28 -16.05
CA LYS A 479 -15.14 12.21 -14.58
C LYS A 479 -13.71 12.27 -14.09
N ALA A 480 -13.48 13.11 -13.09
CA ALA A 480 -12.21 13.26 -12.43
C ALA A 480 -12.42 13.64 -10.95
N TYR A 481 -11.42 13.39 -10.14
CA TYR A 481 -11.23 14.03 -8.86
C TYR A 481 -9.96 14.88 -8.90
N TYR A 482 -9.83 15.80 -7.96
CA TYR A 482 -8.83 16.87 -8.05
C TYR A 482 -7.92 16.88 -6.84
N TYR A 483 -6.67 17.27 -7.05
CA TYR A 483 -5.72 17.57 -6.00
C TYR A 483 -5.13 18.97 -6.20
N SER A 484 -4.73 19.61 -5.10
CA SER A 484 -4.10 20.93 -5.16
C SER A 484 -2.60 20.82 -5.33
N THR A 485 -2.01 21.79 -6.03
CA THR A 485 -0.55 21.89 -6.17
C THR A 485 -0.14 23.34 -6.44
N TYR A 486 1.08 23.72 -5.98
CA TYR A 486 1.72 24.98 -6.37
C TYR A 486 2.64 24.85 -7.59
N ASN A 487 2.70 23.64 -8.19
CA ASN A 487 3.56 23.31 -9.32
C ASN A 487 2.82 23.23 -10.67
N ALA A 488 1.66 23.86 -10.76
CA ALA A 488 0.86 23.95 -11.98
C ALA A 488 0.06 25.25 -12.02
N GLU A 489 -0.55 25.54 -13.16
CA GLU A 489 -1.52 26.61 -13.34
C GLU A 489 -2.93 26.03 -13.39
N ASP A 490 -3.87 26.62 -12.65
CA ASP A 490 -5.26 26.16 -12.67
C ASP A 490 -5.93 26.48 -14.01
N LYS A 491 -6.30 25.43 -14.72
CA LYS A 491 -6.97 25.52 -16.03
C LYS A 491 -8.36 24.90 -16.02
N ASN A 492 -8.87 24.50 -14.84
CA ASN A 492 -10.13 23.82 -14.73
C ASN A 492 -11.30 24.80 -14.68
N PRO A 493 -12.26 24.69 -15.62
CA PRO A 493 -13.43 25.56 -15.61
C PRO A 493 -14.34 25.24 -14.41
N VAL A 494 -14.86 26.26 -13.78
CA VAL A 494 -15.87 26.13 -12.74
C VAL A 494 -17.26 26.14 -13.39
N SER A 495 -18.02 25.04 -13.25
CA SER A 495 -19.41 25.01 -13.70
C SER A 495 -20.26 25.95 -12.85
N THR A 496 -21.10 26.78 -13.50
CA THR A 496 -22.03 27.71 -12.84
C THR A 496 -23.49 27.43 -13.17
N GLU A 497 -23.75 26.38 -13.96
CA GLU A 497 -25.07 26.15 -14.57
C GLU A 497 -26.13 25.59 -13.61
N LYS A 498 -25.71 24.99 -12.50
CA LYS A 498 -26.59 24.36 -11.51
C LYS A 498 -26.27 24.78 -10.09
N PRO A 499 -27.24 24.77 -9.18
CA PRO A 499 -26.95 24.87 -7.76
C PRO A 499 -25.97 23.81 -7.30
N LYS A 500 -25.05 24.19 -6.41
CA LYS A 500 -23.98 23.31 -5.91
C LYS A 500 -24.14 23.08 -4.43
N VAL A 501 -23.99 21.82 -4.03
CA VAL A 501 -23.94 21.41 -2.62
C VAL A 501 -22.58 20.77 -2.37
N MET A 502 -21.86 21.30 -1.39
CA MET A 502 -20.59 20.72 -0.94
C MET A 502 -20.89 19.73 0.19
N ILE A 503 -20.41 18.49 0.04
CA ILE A 503 -20.46 17.46 1.08
C ILE A 503 -19.04 17.33 1.64
N LEU A 504 -18.89 17.56 2.96
CA LEU A 504 -17.61 17.36 3.63
C LEU A 504 -17.48 15.89 4.05
N GLY A 505 -16.47 15.22 3.50
CA GLY A 505 -16.13 13.84 3.83
C GLY A 505 -15.38 13.72 5.15
N GLY A 506 -15.13 12.49 5.57
CA GLY A 506 -14.25 12.18 6.71
C GLY A 506 -12.77 12.35 6.36
N GLY A 507 -11.93 12.46 7.39
CA GLY A 507 -10.48 12.37 7.27
C GLY A 507 -10.01 10.92 7.13
N PRO A 508 -8.72 10.64 7.47
CA PRO A 508 -8.17 9.29 7.37
C PRO A 508 -8.92 8.29 8.25
N ASN A 509 -9.04 7.07 7.77
CA ASN A 509 -9.56 5.97 8.57
C ASN A 509 -8.70 5.78 9.81
N ARG A 510 -9.34 5.71 10.97
CA ARG A 510 -8.70 5.53 12.27
C ARG A 510 -9.69 4.94 13.28
N ILE A 511 -9.22 4.50 14.44
CA ILE A 511 -10.13 4.02 15.49
C ILE A 511 -11.13 5.13 15.87
N GLY A 512 -12.42 4.84 15.73
CA GLY A 512 -13.54 5.76 15.97
C GLY A 512 -13.97 6.61 14.78
N GLN A 513 -13.33 6.44 13.63
CA GLN A 513 -13.74 7.01 12.34
C GLN A 513 -13.45 6.00 11.24
N GLY A 514 -14.46 5.47 10.61
CA GLY A 514 -14.33 4.43 9.61
C GLY A 514 -15.21 4.66 8.39
N ILE A 515 -15.50 3.58 7.70
CA ILE A 515 -16.24 3.53 6.44
C ILE A 515 -17.68 4.06 6.54
N GLU A 516 -18.25 4.15 7.74
CA GLU A 516 -19.60 4.70 7.97
C GLU A 516 -19.74 6.14 7.46
N PHE A 517 -18.69 6.94 7.50
CA PHE A 517 -18.72 8.31 6.99
C PHE A 517 -18.69 8.36 5.46
N ASP A 518 -17.93 7.47 4.83
CA ASP A 518 -17.96 7.32 3.37
C ASP A 518 -19.34 6.89 2.89
N TYR A 519 -19.99 5.95 3.59
CA TYR A 519 -21.35 5.54 3.33
C TYR A 519 -22.32 6.73 3.36
N CYS A 520 -22.30 7.52 4.43
CA CYS A 520 -23.17 8.69 4.57
C CYS A 520 -22.95 9.73 3.44
N CYS A 521 -21.69 10.02 3.11
CA CYS A 521 -21.35 10.99 2.06
C CYS A 521 -21.81 10.52 0.67
N VAL A 522 -21.65 9.24 0.37
CA VAL A 522 -22.09 8.65 -0.91
C VAL A 522 -23.61 8.71 -1.02
N HIS A 523 -24.37 8.33 0.03
CA HIS A 523 -25.82 8.40 0.03
C HIS A 523 -26.35 9.83 -0.09
N ALA A 524 -25.73 10.78 0.59
CA ALA A 524 -26.06 12.20 0.41
C ALA A 524 -25.84 12.64 -1.05
N SER A 525 -24.74 12.22 -1.66
CA SER A 525 -24.45 12.52 -3.07
C SER A 525 -25.47 11.90 -4.02
N LEU A 526 -25.88 10.66 -3.79
CA LEU A 526 -26.89 9.97 -4.61
C LEU A 526 -28.24 10.68 -4.51
N ALA A 527 -28.68 11.02 -3.29
CA ALA A 527 -29.96 11.72 -3.06
C ALA A 527 -29.97 13.12 -3.71
N LEU A 528 -28.85 13.84 -3.69
CA LEU A 528 -28.75 15.17 -4.30
C LEU A 528 -28.67 15.14 -5.84
N LYS A 529 -28.47 13.98 -6.45
CA LYS A 529 -28.50 13.81 -7.91
C LYS A 529 -29.90 13.57 -8.45
N GLN A 530 -30.85 13.13 -7.63
CA GLN A 530 -32.27 12.97 -7.99
C GLN A 530 -32.97 14.33 -8.04
#